data_9bfac6cc8413a8e616c7d2240311a457
#
_entry.id   9bfac6cc8413a8e616c7d2240311a457
#
_cell.length_a   1.000
_cell.length_b   1.000
_cell.length_c   1.000
_cell.angle_alpha   90.00
_cell.angle_beta   90.00
_cell.angle_gamma   90.00
#
_symmetry.space_group_name_H-M   'P 1'
#
loop_
_entity.id
_entity.type
_entity.pdbx_description
1 polymer ?
#
loop_
_entity_poly.entity_id
_entity_poly.type
_entity_poly.pdbx_seq_one_letter_code
_entity_poly.pdbx_strand_id
1 'polypeptide(L)'
;MQISSLQYSCLISFIVFIGSTYIVLTSQNINLFGQTDTEVEQPMVNDTRLQIQEYSSGFKFPTGMNFLGPDDILVIEKNTGVVKEIKNGTVIGTVLDVNVANVSERGLLGIAISDKPRYVFLFYTETDKIDGGKILGNRLYRYEYDNGKLVNPKLLLDLPTIPGPSHNGGVLKMGPDKKSVYLVIGNLNYVQNETFITKAQNNKDGPPPDGRGGVLRITLDGGVVDNKGILGDESPLNKYYAYGLRNSFGIGFDSLTGNLWETENGRSTDDEINLALPGFNSGWREVIGFSKDTPEFNPENLETFGGKGTYREPEFIWRDTIAPTSVLFMHTDNFGSKYKDNLFIGSVKNGTIFNFPLDKTRTHLALTGPLSDKKADTNHETASITFGRNFGIITDLELGPDGNLYVLANYKHDGTIFKISAKQGTN
;
A
#
# COMPACT_ATOMS: atom_id res chain seq x y z
N MET A 1 -44.82 -29.34 6.12
CA MET A 1 -44.12 -29.11 4.87
C MET A 1 -42.99 -28.15 5.21
N GLN A 2 -41.81 -28.70 5.45
CA GLN A 2 -40.61 -27.95 5.90
C GLN A 2 -39.92 -27.35 4.66
N ILE A 3 -39.59 -26.06 4.73
CA ILE A 3 -38.72 -25.44 3.76
C ILE A 3 -37.38 -25.18 4.45
N SER A 4 -36.37 -25.87 3.95
CA SER A 4 -34.99 -25.79 4.42
C SER A 4 -34.29 -24.52 3.94
N SER A 5 -33.60 -23.86 4.87
CA SER A 5 -32.69 -22.73 4.61
C SER A 5 -31.45 -23.20 3.86
N LEU A 6 -31.21 -22.65 2.65
CA LEU A 6 -29.90 -22.75 1.97
C LEU A 6 -28.96 -21.73 2.58
N GLN A 7 -27.91 -22.19 3.23
CA GLN A 7 -26.74 -21.40 3.58
C GLN A 7 -25.82 -21.31 2.36
N TYR A 8 -25.61 -20.10 1.84
CA TYR A 8 -24.55 -19.82 0.86
C TYR A 8 -23.23 -19.66 1.60
N SER A 9 -22.38 -20.68 1.50
CA SER A 9 -20.98 -20.63 1.88
C SER A 9 -20.19 -19.97 0.75
N CYS A 10 -19.69 -18.75 0.96
CA CYS A 10 -18.80 -18.06 0.02
C CYS A 10 -17.38 -18.56 0.27
N LEU A 11 -16.86 -19.44 -0.58
CA LEU A 11 -15.46 -19.88 -0.57
C LEU A 11 -14.59 -18.77 -1.15
N ILE A 12 -13.73 -18.19 -0.33
CA ILE A 12 -12.66 -17.29 -0.75
C ILE A 12 -11.48 -18.17 -1.19
N SER A 13 -11.23 -18.23 -2.49
CA SER A 13 -10.05 -18.91 -3.03
C SER A 13 -8.87 -17.94 -3.07
N PHE A 14 -7.96 -18.05 -2.12
CA PHE A 14 -6.62 -17.50 -2.24
C PHE A 14 -5.77 -18.46 -3.06
N ILE A 15 -5.35 -18.07 -4.26
CA ILE A 15 -4.38 -18.83 -5.03
C ILE A 15 -3.00 -18.32 -4.66
N VAL A 16 -2.32 -19.06 -3.79
CA VAL A 16 -0.89 -18.92 -3.58
C VAL A 16 -0.21 -19.77 -4.65
N PHE A 17 0.47 -19.17 -5.61
CA PHE A 17 1.28 -19.89 -6.59
C PHE A 17 2.60 -20.34 -5.94
N ILE A 18 2.66 -21.61 -5.57
CA ILE A 18 3.92 -22.35 -5.40
C ILE A 18 4.11 -23.17 -6.66
N GLY A 19 5.31 -23.09 -7.25
CA GLY A 19 5.72 -23.64 -8.54
C GLY A 19 5.01 -24.92 -9.02
N SER A 20 4.61 -24.85 -10.26
CA SER A 20 4.27 -25.93 -11.20
C SER A 20 3.90 -27.31 -10.63
N THR A 21 2.69 -27.46 -10.12
CA THR A 21 1.95 -28.75 -10.19
C THR A 21 0.47 -28.46 -9.95
N TYR A 22 -0.34 -28.76 -10.95
CA TYR A 22 -1.82 -28.72 -10.83
C TYR A 22 -2.26 -29.87 -9.93
N ILE A 23 -2.77 -29.57 -8.74
CA ILE A 23 -3.55 -30.51 -7.95
C ILE A 23 -5.00 -30.01 -7.98
N VAL A 24 -5.83 -30.70 -8.76
CA VAL A 24 -7.28 -30.54 -8.69
C VAL A 24 -7.76 -31.33 -7.45
N LEU A 25 -8.10 -30.63 -6.39
CA LEU A 25 -8.77 -31.23 -5.23
C LEU A 25 -10.26 -31.25 -5.50
N THR A 26 -10.77 -32.42 -5.88
CA THR A 26 -12.20 -32.73 -5.86
C THR A 26 -12.64 -32.86 -4.41
N SER A 27 -13.75 -32.21 -4.09
CA SER A 27 -14.38 -32.26 -2.76
C SER A 27 -14.77 -33.69 -2.40
N GLN A 28 -14.04 -34.33 -1.49
CA GLN A 28 -14.52 -35.45 -0.71
C GLN A 28 -14.59 -35.04 0.76
N ASN A 29 -15.75 -35.22 1.35
CA ASN A 29 -15.99 -35.05 2.79
C ASN A 29 -15.12 -36.05 3.57
N ILE A 30 -14.01 -35.58 4.13
CA ILE A 30 -13.27 -36.32 5.14
C ILE A 30 -13.49 -35.60 6.47
N ASN A 31 -14.40 -36.16 7.29
CA ASN A 31 -14.45 -35.84 8.69
C ASN A 31 -13.24 -36.47 9.39
N LEU A 32 -12.19 -35.71 9.59
CA LEU A 32 -11.08 -36.03 10.47
C LEU A 32 -11.31 -35.34 11.82
N PHE A 33 -11.65 -36.13 12.82
CA PHE A 33 -11.56 -35.74 14.23
C PHE A 33 -10.10 -35.37 14.53
N GLY A 34 -9.88 -34.12 14.93
CA GLY A 34 -8.58 -33.59 15.35
C GLY A 34 -8.19 -32.31 14.62
N GLN A 35 -9.07 -31.30 14.52
CA GLN A 35 -8.62 -29.93 14.41
C GLN A 35 -7.99 -29.55 15.75
N THR A 36 -6.69 -29.66 15.86
CA THR A 36 -5.96 -28.77 16.77
C THR A 36 -6.20 -27.37 16.24
N ASP A 37 -6.97 -26.55 16.95
CA ASP A 37 -6.94 -25.10 16.79
C ASP A 37 -5.46 -24.72 16.90
N THR A 38 -4.81 -24.46 15.76
CA THR A 38 -3.51 -23.80 15.77
C THR A 38 -3.79 -22.44 16.37
N GLU A 39 -3.43 -22.26 17.64
CA GLU A 39 -3.56 -20.98 18.34
C GLU A 39 -2.92 -19.92 17.45
N VAL A 40 -3.74 -19.01 16.92
CA VAL A 40 -3.21 -17.91 16.11
C VAL A 40 -2.32 -17.08 17.04
N GLU A 41 -1.02 -17.06 16.75
CA GLU A 41 -0.05 -16.34 17.56
C GLU A 41 -0.48 -14.88 17.73
N GLN A 42 -0.38 -14.38 18.98
CA GLN A 42 -0.74 -13.00 19.29
C GLN A 42 0.24 -12.02 18.66
N PRO A 43 -0.21 -10.82 18.25
CA PRO A 43 0.67 -9.75 17.83
C PRO A 43 1.73 -9.47 18.88
N MET A 44 2.96 -9.28 18.44
CA MET A 44 4.07 -8.98 19.33
C MET A 44 5.03 -7.96 18.74
N VAL A 45 5.67 -7.19 19.63
CA VAL A 45 6.79 -6.29 19.30
C VAL A 45 8.04 -6.76 20.04
N ASN A 46 9.20 -6.62 19.40
CA ASN A 46 10.47 -7.09 19.96
C ASN A 46 10.96 -6.22 21.13
N ASP A 47 10.49 -4.97 21.24
CA ASP A 47 10.86 -4.07 22.33
C ASP A 47 9.92 -4.23 23.51
N THR A 48 10.43 -4.75 24.63
CA THR A 48 9.65 -5.01 25.85
C THR A 48 9.14 -3.77 26.56
N ARG A 49 9.64 -2.58 26.22
CA ARG A 49 9.16 -1.28 26.72
C ARG A 49 7.86 -0.84 26.07
N LEU A 50 7.49 -1.51 24.95
CA LEU A 50 6.28 -1.22 24.22
C LEU A 50 5.16 -2.20 24.59
N GLN A 51 3.93 -1.78 24.36
CA GLN A 51 2.73 -2.58 24.52
C GLN A 51 1.84 -2.45 23.29
N ILE A 52 1.05 -3.50 23.03
CA ILE A 52 0.06 -3.56 21.97
C ILE A 52 -1.32 -3.60 22.61
N GLN A 53 -2.24 -2.81 22.08
CA GLN A 53 -3.65 -2.81 22.46
C GLN A 53 -4.49 -2.92 21.19
N GLU A 54 -5.52 -3.78 21.21
CA GLU A 54 -6.58 -3.69 20.22
C GLU A 54 -7.32 -2.37 20.46
N TYR A 55 -7.32 -1.50 19.45
CA TYR A 55 -7.95 -0.17 19.55
C TYR A 55 -9.38 -0.17 19.03
N SER A 56 -9.62 -0.88 17.92
CA SER A 56 -10.94 -1.04 17.32
C SER A 56 -10.95 -2.25 16.40
N SER A 57 -12.10 -2.90 16.21
CA SER A 57 -12.24 -4.06 15.32
C SER A 57 -13.63 -4.11 14.67
N GLY A 58 -13.90 -5.15 13.87
CA GLY A 58 -15.18 -5.34 13.18
C GLY A 58 -15.23 -4.72 11.78
N PHE A 59 -14.07 -4.54 11.11
CA PHE A 59 -14.00 -4.05 9.74
C PHE A 59 -13.95 -5.20 8.74
N LYS A 60 -14.61 -5.02 7.58
CA LYS A 60 -14.64 -6.03 6.51
C LYS A 60 -13.52 -5.80 5.50
N PHE A 61 -12.41 -6.50 5.69
CA PHE A 61 -11.24 -6.40 4.83
C PHE A 61 -10.78 -4.94 4.61
N PRO A 62 -10.34 -4.24 5.66
CA PRO A 62 -9.92 -2.85 5.55
C PRO A 62 -8.61 -2.74 4.78
N THR A 63 -8.43 -1.66 4.02
CA THR A 63 -7.24 -1.41 3.19
C THR A 63 -6.50 -0.13 3.54
N GLY A 64 -7.12 0.80 4.24
CA GLY A 64 -6.49 2.04 4.64
C GLY A 64 -7.25 2.74 5.75
N MET A 65 -6.54 3.56 6.50
CA MET A 65 -7.09 4.44 7.52
C MET A 65 -6.41 5.80 7.47
N ASN A 66 -7.09 6.84 7.97
CA ASN A 66 -6.47 8.14 8.12
C ASN A 66 -7.16 8.91 9.25
N PHE A 67 -6.40 9.75 9.96
CA PHE A 67 -6.90 10.54 11.07
C PHE A 67 -7.67 11.77 10.59
N LEU A 68 -8.91 11.90 11.01
CA LEU A 68 -9.73 13.09 10.85
C LEU A 68 -9.49 14.10 11.99
N GLY A 69 -9.07 13.60 13.14
CA GLY A 69 -8.74 14.35 14.35
C GLY A 69 -7.98 13.46 15.35
N PRO A 70 -7.66 13.98 16.55
CA PRO A 70 -6.83 13.26 17.53
C PRO A 70 -7.32 11.85 17.87
N ASP A 71 -8.64 11.68 18.05
CA ASP A 71 -9.27 10.42 18.40
C ASP A 71 -10.34 10.00 17.37
N ASP A 72 -10.22 10.52 16.16
CA ASP A 72 -11.19 10.38 15.09
C ASP A 72 -10.50 9.83 13.82
N ILE A 73 -10.89 8.62 13.40
CA ILE A 73 -10.26 7.89 12.32
C ILE A 73 -11.33 7.50 11.29
N LEU A 74 -11.01 7.67 10.00
CA LEU A 74 -11.75 7.03 8.92
C LEU A 74 -11.03 5.75 8.48
N VAL A 75 -11.80 4.67 8.32
CA VAL A 75 -11.34 3.38 7.82
C VAL A 75 -12.13 3.01 6.57
N ILE A 76 -11.44 2.54 5.55
CA ILE A 76 -12.05 2.11 4.28
C ILE A 76 -12.07 0.59 4.17
N GLU A 77 -13.21 0.04 3.72
CA GLU A 77 -13.43 -1.38 3.51
C GLU A 77 -13.39 -1.72 2.00
N LYS A 78 -12.43 -2.56 1.61
CA LYS A 78 -12.10 -2.86 0.21
C LYS A 78 -13.27 -3.34 -0.63
N ASN A 79 -13.97 -4.37 -0.14
CA ASN A 79 -14.92 -5.13 -0.95
C ASN A 79 -16.35 -4.59 -0.89
N THR A 80 -16.63 -3.75 0.09
CA THR A 80 -17.96 -3.19 0.36
C THR A 80 -18.07 -1.71 0.01
N GLY A 81 -16.96 -1.03 -0.32
CA GLY A 81 -16.98 0.40 -0.63
C GLY A 81 -17.32 1.31 0.55
N VAL A 82 -17.40 0.75 1.75
CA VAL A 82 -17.81 1.46 2.97
C VAL A 82 -16.66 2.24 3.57
N VAL A 83 -16.94 3.47 3.99
CA VAL A 83 -16.05 4.29 4.84
C VAL A 83 -16.69 4.39 6.22
N LYS A 84 -16.00 3.89 7.24
CA LYS A 84 -16.43 3.95 8.65
C LYS A 84 -15.68 5.03 9.41
N GLU A 85 -16.39 5.67 10.34
CA GLU A 85 -15.82 6.61 11.30
C GLU A 85 -15.71 5.96 12.68
N ILE A 86 -14.54 6.12 13.30
CA ILE A 86 -14.20 5.61 14.61
C ILE A 86 -13.84 6.78 15.52
N LYS A 87 -14.48 6.89 16.68
CA LYS A 87 -14.14 7.87 17.71
C LYS A 87 -13.79 7.17 19.02
N ASN A 88 -12.62 7.51 19.56
CA ASN A 88 -12.13 6.91 20.82
C ASN A 88 -12.19 5.37 20.79
N GLY A 89 -11.77 4.75 19.67
CA GLY A 89 -11.78 3.30 19.49
C GLY A 89 -13.14 2.69 19.18
N THR A 90 -14.22 3.47 19.18
CA THR A 90 -15.58 2.97 18.92
C THR A 90 -16.04 3.33 17.51
N VAL A 91 -16.51 2.36 16.74
CA VAL A 91 -17.16 2.60 15.43
C VAL A 91 -18.46 3.35 15.67
N ILE A 92 -18.58 4.57 15.17
CA ILE A 92 -19.76 5.41 15.37
C ILE A 92 -20.73 5.39 14.17
N GLY A 93 -20.26 4.98 12.99
CA GLY A 93 -21.14 4.84 11.83
C GLY A 93 -20.44 4.75 10.49
N THR A 94 -21.25 4.69 9.44
CA THR A 94 -20.83 4.75 8.04
C THR A 94 -21.01 6.18 7.54
N VAL A 95 -19.92 6.78 7.05
CA VAL A 95 -19.90 8.15 6.52
C VAL A 95 -20.06 8.20 5.01
N LEU A 96 -19.75 7.09 4.32
CA LEU A 96 -19.94 6.90 2.87
C LEU A 96 -20.06 5.42 2.54
N ASP A 97 -20.81 5.12 1.48
CA ASP A 97 -20.93 3.80 0.87
C ASP A 97 -20.95 4.00 -0.66
N VAL A 98 -19.93 3.46 -1.36
CA VAL A 98 -19.77 3.57 -2.82
C VAL A 98 -19.74 2.19 -3.46
N ASN A 99 -20.25 2.09 -4.69
CA ASN A 99 -20.25 0.83 -5.40
C ASN A 99 -18.86 0.52 -5.97
N VAL A 100 -18.29 -0.64 -5.61
CA VAL A 100 -16.94 -1.03 -6.00
C VAL A 100 -16.89 -2.38 -6.71
N ALA A 101 -15.98 -2.52 -7.68
CA ALA A 101 -15.52 -3.82 -8.12
C ALA A 101 -14.67 -4.44 -7.02
N ASN A 102 -14.87 -5.72 -6.71
CA ASN A 102 -14.25 -6.39 -5.56
C ASN A 102 -13.50 -7.67 -5.92
N VAL A 103 -13.27 -7.91 -7.20
CA VAL A 103 -12.51 -9.08 -7.68
C VAL A 103 -11.01 -8.81 -7.57
N SER A 104 -10.28 -9.75 -6.96
CA SER A 104 -8.82 -9.69 -6.76
C SER A 104 -8.41 -8.44 -5.96
N GLU A 105 -7.53 -7.59 -6.50
CA GLU A 105 -7.02 -6.39 -5.84
C GLU A 105 -7.92 -5.15 -6.02
N ARG A 106 -8.97 -5.22 -6.83
CA ARG A 106 -9.95 -4.14 -7.01
C ARG A 106 -10.76 -3.89 -5.76
N GLY A 107 -11.23 -2.67 -5.59
CA GLY A 107 -12.06 -2.27 -4.45
C GLY A 107 -11.90 -0.80 -4.09
N LEU A 108 -12.25 -0.46 -2.86
CA LEU A 108 -11.91 0.81 -2.23
C LEU A 108 -10.51 0.66 -1.62
N LEU A 109 -9.51 1.36 -2.19
CA LEU A 109 -8.09 1.02 -2.02
C LEU A 109 -7.28 2.10 -1.30
N GLY A 110 -7.67 3.36 -1.40
CA GLY A 110 -6.88 4.42 -0.81
C GLY A 110 -7.70 5.53 -0.19
N ILE A 111 -7.15 6.11 0.88
CA ILE A 111 -7.69 7.27 1.58
C ILE A 111 -6.58 8.24 1.93
N ALA A 112 -6.81 9.53 1.75
CA ALA A 112 -5.99 10.61 2.30
C ALA A 112 -6.89 11.76 2.73
N ILE A 113 -6.47 12.51 3.74
CA ILE A 113 -7.23 13.64 4.29
C ILE A 113 -6.35 14.89 4.30
N SER A 114 -6.89 16.01 3.78
CA SER A 114 -6.24 17.31 3.90
C SER A 114 -6.78 18.08 5.11
N ASP A 115 -5.91 18.90 5.72
CA ASP A 115 -6.28 19.65 6.93
C ASP A 115 -7.15 20.88 6.63
N LYS A 116 -6.71 21.69 5.66
CA LYS A 116 -7.35 23.00 5.33
C LYS A 116 -7.23 23.31 3.83
N PRO A 117 -8.34 23.28 3.08
CA PRO A 117 -9.68 22.82 3.48
C PRO A 117 -9.68 21.33 3.82
N ARG A 118 -10.66 20.90 4.64
CA ARG A 118 -10.77 19.49 5.02
C ARG A 118 -11.48 18.72 3.92
N TYR A 119 -10.69 18.04 3.09
CA TYR A 119 -11.14 17.13 2.05
C TYR A 119 -10.71 15.70 2.37
N VAL A 120 -11.55 14.75 1.96
CA VAL A 120 -11.24 13.32 1.98
C VAL A 120 -11.10 12.85 0.54
N PHE A 121 -9.95 12.29 0.21
CA PHE A 121 -9.64 11.71 -1.09
C PHE A 121 -9.80 10.19 -1.00
N LEU A 122 -10.54 9.62 -1.94
CA LEU A 122 -10.78 8.18 -2.03
C LEU A 122 -10.46 7.68 -3.42
N PHE A 123 -9.67 6.61 -3.49
CA PHE A 123 -9.37 5.92 -4.74
C PHE A 123 -10.00 4.54 -4.74
N TYR A 124 -10.78 4.23 -5.77
CA TYR A 124 -11.46 2.94 -5.89
C TYR A 124 -11.75 2.55 -7.34
N THR A 125 -11.93 1.24 -7.57
CA THR A 125 -12.45 0.73 -8.82
C THR A 125 -13.97 0.83 -8.79
N GLU A 126 -14.52 1.87 -9.40
CA GLU A 126 -15.95 2.16 -9.38
C GLU A 126 -16.76 1.23 -10.29
N THR A 127 -17.97 0.89 -9.84
CA THR A 127 -18.98 0.17 -10.63
C THR A 127 -20.28 0.94 -10.76
N ASP A 128 -21.13 0.55 -11.72
CA ASP A 128 -22.29 1.36 -12.12
C ASP A 128 -23.45 1.33 -11.11
N LYS A 129 -23.80 0.26 -10.45
CA LYS A 129 -25.02 0.23 -9.63
C LYS A 129 -24.91 -0.51 -8.32
N ILE A 130 -24.04 -1.51 -8.26
CA ILE A 130 -23.87 -2.41 -7.12
C ILE A 130 -22.42 -2.85 -7.05
N ASP A 131 -22.01 -3.32 -5.89
CA ASP A 131 -20.71 -3.97 -5.72
C ASP A 131 -20.58 -5.17 -6.65
N GLY A 132 -19.41 -5.31 -7.28
CA GLY A 132 -19.17 -6.34 -8.30
C GLY A 132 -19.88 -6.10 -9.63
N GLY A 133 -20.53 -4.95 -9.84
CA GLY A 133 -21.19 -4.56 -11.06
C GLY A 133 -20.25 -4.26 -12.23
N LYS A 134 -20.78 -3.64 -13.30
CA LYS A 134 -19.98 -3.22 -14.45
C LYS A 134 -18.98 -2.15 -14.05
N ILE A 135 -17.70 -2.38 -14.33
CA ILE A 135 -16.61 -1.46 -14.00
C ILE A 135 -16.70 -0.21 -14.87
N LEU A 136 -16.56 0.95 -14.23
CA LEU A 136 -16.54 2.27 -14.86
C LEU A 136 -15.11 2.81 -15.00
N GLY A 137 -14.25 2.66 -13.98
CA GLY A 137 -12.89 3.17 -13.96
C GLY A 137 -12.19 2.91 -12.63
N ASN A 138 -10.86 3.04 -12.62
CA ASN A 138 -10.09 3.25 -11.40
C ASN A 138 -10.09 4.75 -11.13
N ARG A 139 -10.85 5.21 -10.13
CA ARG A 139 -11.20 6.61 -9.99
C ARG A 139 -10.75 7.20 -8.67
N LEU A 140 -10.17 8.40 -8.75
CA LEU A 140 -9.86 9.22 -7.58
C LEU A 140 -10.90 10.32 -7.45
N TYR A 141 -11.60 10.30 -6.31
CA TYR A 141 -12.55 11.32 -5.93
C TYR A 141 -12.07 12.13 -4.74
N ARG A 142 -12.46 13.40 -4.70
CA ARG A 142 -12.39 14.27 -3.53
C ARG A 142 -13.79 14.49 -3.00
N TYR A 143 -13.93 14.35 -1.68
CA TYR A 143 -15.16 14.63 -0.92
C TYR A 143 -14.92 15.74 0.09
N GLU A 144 -15.98 16.37 0.54
CA GLU A 144 -16.02 17.24 1.70
C GLU A 144 -16.55 16.45 2.89
N TYR A 145 -15.94 16.61 4.07
CA TYR A 145 -16.46 16.00 5.29
C TYR A 145 -17.41 17.00 5.97
N ASP A 146 -18.69 16.65 6.08
CA ASP A 146 -19.73 17.46 6.69
C ASP A 146 -20.59 16.61 7.64
N ASN A 147 -20.55 16.94 8.94
CA ASN A 147 -21.42 16.37 9.98
C ASN A 147 -21.54 14.82 9.93
N GLY A 148 -20.42 14.10 9.85
CA GLY A 148 -20.41 12.64 9.81
C GLY A 148 -20.79 12.03 8.46
N LYS A 149 -20.70 12.82 7.38
CA LYS A 149 -20.93 12.37 6.01
C LYS A 149 -19.84 12.88 5.07
N LEU A 150 -19.51 12.09 4.06
CA LEU A 150 -18.72 12.52 2.91
C LEU A 150 -19.69 12.95 1.81
N VAL A 151 -19.60 14.22 1.43
CA VAL A 151 -20.53 14.86 0.49
C VAL A 151 -19.76 15.52 -0.66
N ASN A 152 -20.49 16.03 -1.66
CA ASN A 152 -19.96 16.82 -2.78
C ASN A 152 -18.81 16.12 -3.52
N PRO A 153 -19.01 14.88 -4.06
CA PRO A 153 -17.98 14.17 -4.79
C PRO A 153 -17.50 14.95 -6.01
N LYS A 154 -16.19 15.08 -6.16
CA LYS A 154 -15.55 15.63 -7.34
C LYS A 154 -14.58 14.62 -7.91
N LEU A 155 -14.81 14.15 -9.14
CA LEU A 155 -13.88 13.26 -9.85
C LEU A 155 -12.61 14.05 -10.21
N LEU A 156 -11.44 13.54 -9.80
CA LEU A 156 -10.14 14.13 -10.04
C LEU A 156 -9.32 13.37 -11.08
N LEU A 157 -9.39 12.04 -11.06
CA LEU A 157 -8.73 11.16 -12.03
C LEU A 157 -9.67 10.03 -12.43
N ASP A 158 -9.67 9.70 -13.71
CA ASP A 158 -10.32 8.54 -14.30
C ASP A 158 -9.25 7.72 -15.03
N LEU A 159 -8.85 6.59 -14.43
CA LEU A 159 -7.69 5.80 -14.84
C LEU A 159 -8.12 4.44 -15.41
N PRO A 160 -7.26 3.79 -16.23
CA PRO A 160 -7.54 2.48 -16.79
C PRO A 160 -7.83 1.42 -15.73
N THR A 161 -8.64 0.40 -16.12
CA THR A 161 -8.93 -0.79 -15.32
C THR A 161 -8.46 -2.07 -15.99
N ILE A 162 -7.89 -1.96 -17.17
CA ILE A 162 -7.38 -3.08 -17.98
C ILE A 162 -5.86 -2.99 -18.11
N PRO A 163 -5.18 -4.15 -18.20
CA PRO A 163 -5.74 -5.52 -18.27
C PRO A 163 -6.33 -6.03 -16.95
N GLY A 164 -5.94 -5.50 -15.77
CA GLY A 164 -6.47 -5.88 -14.45
C GLY A 164 -6.82 -7.35 -14.28
N PRO A 165 -7.36 -7.79 -13.11
CA PRO A 165 -7.73 -7.04 -11.90
C PRO A 165 -6.64 -6.92 -10.84
N SER A 166 -5.40 -7.31 -11.12
CA SER A 166 -4.28 -7.24 -10.18
C SER A 166 -3.44 -5.98 -10.39
N HIS A 167 -2.55 -5.67 -9.44
CA HIS A 167 -1.63 -4.53 -9.46
C HIS A 167 -2.35 -3.17 -9.52
N ASN A 168 -3.45 -3.03 -8.77
CA ASN A 168 -4.23 -1.79 -8.76
C ASN A 168 -3.59 -0.69 -7.90
N GLY A 169 -2.68 -1.04 -6.97
CA GLY A 169 -2.09 -0.07 -6.05
C GLY A 169 -3.16 0.59 -5.20
N GLY A 170 -3.22 1.92 -5.28
CA GLY A 170 -4.31 2.72 -4.72
C GLY A 170 -3.95 3.55 -3.51
N VAL A 171 -2.78 3.33 -2.90
CA VAL A 171 -2.37 4.11 -1.73
C VAL A 171 -2.29 5.58 -2.06
N LEU A 172 -2.89 6.40 -1.18
CA LEU A 172 -2.90 7.85 -1.25
C LEU A 172 -2.08 8.44 -0.09
N LYS A 173 -1.31 9.47 -0.36
CA LYS A 173 -0.68 10.30 0.68
C LYS A 173 -0.76 11.78 0.32
N MET A 174 -0.97 12.61 1.34
CA MET A 174 -0.84 14.07 1.18
C MET A 174 0.62 14.43 1.00
N GLY A 175 0.91 15.32 0.06
CA GLY A 175 2.26 15.86 -0.11
C GLY A 175 2.72 16.68 1.09
N PRO A 176 4.05 16.81 1.33
CA PRO A 176 4.62 17.62 2.41
C PRO A 176 4.19 19.09 2.33
N ASP A 177 3.89 19.57 1.11
CA ASP A 177 3.37 20.92 0.84
C ASP A 177 1.93 21.14 1.32
N LYS A 178 1.23 20.05 1.73
CA LYS A 178 -0.20 20.03 2.12
C LYS A 178 -1.16 20.53 1.03
N LYS A 179 -0.68 20.65 -0.21
CA LYS A 179 -1.42 21.18 -1.37
C LYS A 179 -1.49 20.19 -2.53
N SER A 180 -0.78 19.08 -2.42
CA SER A 180 -0.76 18.02 -3.42
C SER A 180 -1.17 16.68 -2.83
N VAL A 181 -1.71 15.81 -3.70
CA VAL A 181 -2.08 14.42 -3.41
C VAL A 181 -1.25 13.52 -4.31
N TYR A 182 -0.69 12.47 -3.72
CA TYR A 182 0.05 11.44 -4.42
C TYR A 182 -0.75 10.15 -4.41
N LEU A 183 -0.84 9.52 -5.57
CA LEU A 183 -1.52 8.24 -5.80
C LEU A 183 -0.53 7.28 -6.45
N VAL A 184 -0.30 6.12 -5.86
CA VAL A 184 0.40 5.03 -6.54
C VAL A 184 -0.58 4.12 -7.26
N ILE A 185 -0.27 3.76 -8.49
CA ILE A 185 -1.01 2.76 -9.28
C ILE A 185 -0.02 1.86 -10.00
N GLY A 186 -0.22 0.55 -9.90
CA GLY A 186 0.62 -0.43 -10.57
C GLY A 186 0.31 -0.57 -12.06
N ASN A 187 0.93 -1.55 -12.67
CA ASN A 187 0.84 -1.76 -14.12
C ASN A 187 -0.47 -2.43 -14.58
N LEU A 188 -1.31 -2.90 -13.68
CA LEU A 188 -2.55 -3.67 -13.94
C LEU A 188 -2.33 -4.95 -14.77
N ASN A 189 -1.12 -5.42 -14.93
CA ASN A 189 -0.75 -6.46 -15.89
C ASN A 189 -0.05 -7.66 -15.24
N TYR A 190 -0.78 -8.42 -14.43
CA TYR A 190 -0.25 -9.62 -13.80
C TYR A 190 0.31 -10.64 -14.82
N VAL A 191 -0.37 -10.86 -15.93
CA VAL A 191 0.00 -11.83 -16.96
C VAL A 191 1.05 -11.31 -17.96
N GLN A 192 1.47 -10.04 -17.84
CA GLN A 192 2.49 -9.40 -18.67
C GLN A 192 2.21 -9.47 -20.18
N ASN A 193 0.96 -9.21 -20.56
CA ASN A 193 0.61 -9.09 -21.94
C ASN A 193 1.25 -7.84 -22.55
N GLU A 194 2.14 -8.03 -23.54
CA GLU A 194 2.94 -6.99 -24.19
C GLU A 194 2.10 -5.84 -24.76
N THR A 195 0.88 -6.13 -25.23
CA THR A 195 0.00 -5.12 -25.82
C THR A 195 -0.47 -4.04 -24.84
N PHE A 196 -0.33 -4.29 -23.54
CA PHE A 196 -0.73 -3.35 -22.49
C PHE A 196 0.45 -2.63 -21.80
N ILE A 197 1.68 -2.85 -22.28
CA ILE A 197 2.86 -2.23 -21.68
C ILE A 197 3.13 -0.89 -22.35
N THR A 198 3.08 0.18 -21.55
CA THR A 198 3.27 1.55 -22.00
C THR A 198 4.72 2.04 -21.82
N LYS A 199 5.03 3.22 -22.33
CA LYS A 199 6.31 3.89 -22.08
C LYS A 199 6.58 4.11 -20.59
N ALA A 200 5.56 4.30 -19.75
CA ALA A 200 5.72 4.37 -18.29
C ALA A 200 6.17 3.03 -17.63
N GLN A 201 6.24 1.96 -18.40
CA GLN A 201 6.76 0.65 -18.00
C GLN A 201 8.00 0.28 -18.83
N ASN A 202 8.76 1.27 -19.24
CA ASN A 202 10.01 1.17 -20.00
C ASN A 202 9.87 0.50 -21.39
N ASN A 203 8.68 0.43 -21.98
CA ASN A 203 8.52 0.03 -23.36
C ASN A 203 8.66 1.24 -24.28
N LYS A 204 9.88 1.52 -24.76
CA LYS A 204 10.18 2.71 -25.60
C LYS A 204 9.30 2.80 -26.86
N ASP A 205 8.99 1.66 -27.46
CA ASP A 205 8.16 1.55 -28.67
C ASP A 205 6.67 1.38 -28.35
N GLY A 206 6.34 1.33 -27.06
CA GLY A 206 4.98 1.14 -26.57
C GLY A 206 4.10 2.38 -26.69
N PRO A 207 2.82 2.23 -26.37
CA PRO A 207 1.89 3.35 -26.34
C PRO A 207 2.31 4.40 -25.29
N PRO A 208 1.82 5.64 -25.43
CA PRO A 208 2.04 6.69 -24.41
C PRO A 208 1.60 6.25 -23.02
N PRO A 209 2.16 6.86 -21.96
CA PRO A 209 1.68 6.68 -20.58
C PRO A 209 0.18 7.00 -20.46
N ASP A 210 -0.54 6.22 -19.69
CA ASP A 210 -1.99 6.32 -19.49
C ASP A 210 -2.42 6.43 -18.03
N GLY A 211 -1.49 6.70 -17.14
CA GLY A 211 -1.69 6.80 -15.70
C GLY A 211 -1.22 5.58 -14.91
N ARG A 212 -0.98 4.43 -15.56
CA ARG A 212 -0.53 3.19 -14.92
C ARG A 212 0.98 3.14 -14.71
N GLY A 213 1.40 2.27 -13.76
CA GLY A 213 2.82 1.96 -13.53
C GLY A 213 3.62 3.11 -12.96
N GLY A 214 3.05 3.87 -12.01
CA GLY A 214 3.74 4.99 -11.42
C GLY A 214 3.08 5.61 -10.20
N VAL A 215 3.70 6.67 -9.72
CA VAL A 215 3.14 7.58 -8.72
C VAL A 215 2.68 8.84 -9.44
N LEU A 216 1.40 9.16 -9.32
CA LEU A 216 0.80 10.37 -9.85
C LEU A 216 0.74 11.44 -8.76
N ARG A 217 1.08 12.70 -9.12
CA ARG A 217 1.00 13.88 -8.25
C ARG A 217 0.06 14.91 -8.85
N ILE A 218 -0.96 15.29 -8.09
CA ILE A 218 -1.97 16.27 -8.51
C ILE A 218 -2.21 17.31 -7.43
N THR A 219 -2.77 18.44 -7.80
CA THR A 219 -3.31 19.42 -6.84
C THR A 219 -4.57 18.86 -6.15
N LEU A 220 -5.03 19.50 -5.08
CA LEU A 220 -6.30 19.12 -4.40
C LEU A 220 -7.52 19.17 -5.32
N ASP A 221 -7.42 19.81 -6.47
CA ASP A 221 -8.48 19.95 -7.48
C ASP A 221 -8.28 19.07 -8.73
N GLY A 222 -7.23 18.23 -8.75
CA GLY A 222 -6.93 17.32 -9.86
C GLY A 222 -6.04 17.91 -10.96
N GLY A 223 -5.58 19.14 -10.80
CA GLY A 223 -4.68 19.84 -11.73
C GLY A 223 -3.22 19.37 -11.61
N VAL A 224 -2.38 19.86 -12.50
CA VAL A 224 -0.93 19.67 -12.48
C VAL A 224 -0.33 20.57 -11.41
N VAL A 225 0.54 20.03 -10.56
CA VAL A 225 1.21 20.78 -9.49
C VAL A 225 2.20 21.77 -10.13
N ASP A 226 2.19 23.02 -9.66
CA ASP A 226 3.00 24.14 -10.17
C ASP A 226 2.81 24.41 -11.68
N ASN A 227 1.71 23.94 -12.27
CA ASN A 227 1.39 24.03 -13.70
C ASN A 227 2.50 23.48 -14.62
N LYS A 228 3.34 22.57 -14.10
CA LYS A 228 4.47 21.99 -14.82
C LYS A 228 4.64 20.50 -14.51
N GLY A 229 4.63 19.69 -15.55
CA GLY A 229 4.92 18.27 -15.43
C GLY A 229 6.41 17.99 -15.21
N ILE A 230 6.73 16.98 -14.41
CA ILE A 230 8.10 16.52 -14.17
C ILE A 230 8.64 15.83 -15.42
N LEU A 231 7.89 14.87 -15.97
CA LEU A 231 8.33 14.06 -17.11
C LEU A 231 7.96 14.65 -18.47
N GLY A 232 6.94 15.52 -18.52
CA GLY A 232 6.47 16.17 -19.74
C GLY A 232 5.24 17.01 -19.47
N ASP A 233 4.76 17.73 -20.49
CA ASP A 233 3.65 18.68 -20.34
C ASP A 233 2.30 18.11 -20.79
N GLU A 234 2.31 16.99 -21.53
CA GLU A 234 1.10 16.34 -22.03
C GLU A 234 0.44 15.45 -20.96
N SER A 235 -0.89 15.45 -20.94
CA SER A 235 -1.66 14.58 -20.03
C SER A 235 -1.68 13.14 -20.56
N PRO A 236 -1.54 12.14 -19.67
CA PRO A 236 -1.38 12.21 -18.23
C PRO A 236 0.08 12.28 -17.76
N LEU A 237 1.07 12.34 -18.69
CA LEU A 237 2.50 12.34 -18.37
C LEU A 237 2.88 13.49 -17.42
N ASN A 238 2.21 14.63 -17.54
CA ASN A 238 2.40 15.81 -16.67
C ASN A 238 1.98 15.60 -15.20
N LYS A 239 1.35 14.48 -14.89
CA LYS A 239 0.96 14.12 -13.51
C LYS A 239 1.90 13.07 -12.90
N TYR A 240 2.78 12.43 -13.69
CA TYR A 240 3.72 11.47 -13.14
C TYR A 240 4.79 12.15 -12.29
N TYR A 241 4.93 11.65 -11.06
CA TYR A 241 6.04 11.96 -10.17
C TYR A 241 7.17 10.92 -10.32
N ALA A 242 6.78 9.65 -10.43
CA ALA A 242 7.63 8.49 -10.62
C ALA A 242 6.96 7.50 -11.57
N TYR A 243 7.74 6.61 -12.19
CA TYR A 243 7.25 5.62 -13.14
C TYR A 243 8.12 4.34 -13.13
N GLY A 244 7.82 3.40 -13.99
CA GLY A 244 8.52 2.12 -14.03
C GLY A 244 8.16 1.21 -12.88
N LEU A 245 6.96 1.38 -12.30
CA LEU A 245 6.45 0.57 -11.20
C LEU A 245 5.61 -0.60 -11.71
N ARG A 246 5.74 -1.74 -11.05
CA ARG A 246 4.94 -2.94 -11.30
C ARG A 246 3.72 -3.01 -10.39
N ASN A 247 3.96 -3.08 -9.08
CA ASN A 247 2.93 -3.35 -8.07
C ASN A 247 3.32 -2.78 -6.69
N SER A 248 3.27 -1.48 -6.56
CA SER A 248 3.54 -0.80 -5.30
C SER A 248 2.26 -0.70 -4.46
N PHE A 249 2.37 -1.02 -3.17
CA PHE A 249 1.31 -0.87 -2.16
C PHE A 249 1.73 0.01 -0.98
N GLY A 250 2.86 0.70 -1.07
CA GLY A 250 3.32 1.57 -0.01
C GLY A 250 4.04 2.79 -0.52
N ILE A 251 3.56 3.98 -0.15
CA ILE A 251 4.29 5.25 -0.29
C ILE A 251 4.24 6.03 1.01
N GLY A 252 5.31 6.73 1.32
CA GLY A 252 5.40 7.58 2.51
C GLY A 252 6.43 8.67 2.35
N PHE A 253 6.18 9.82 2.98
CA PHE A 253 7.12 10.94 2.98
C PHE A 253 7.96 10.95 4.24
N ASP A 254 9.26 11.07 4.07
CA ASP A 254 10.14 11.47 5.16
C ASP A 254 9.83 12.92 5.55
N SER A 255 9.29 13.11 6.75
CA SER A 255 8.85 14.43 7.23
C SER A 255 10.00 15.44 7.39
N LEU A 256 11.26 14.97 7.49
CA LEU A 256 12.43 15.84 7.65
C LEU A 256 12.98 16.35 6.31
N THR A 257 12.87 15.57 5.25
CA THR A 257 13.43 15.93 3.94
C THR A 257 12.37 16.21 2.88
N GLY A 258 11.16 15.70 3.08
CA GLY A 258 10.11 15.71 2.08
C GLY A 258 10.30 14.68 0.96
N ASN A 259 11.31 13.81 1.07
CA ASN A 259 11.55 12.75 0.10
C ASN A 259 10.44 11.68 0.17
N LEU A 260 9.99 11.24 -0.99
CA LEU A 260 9.06 10.12 -1.11
C LEU A 260 9.85 8.81 -1.11
N TRP A 261 9.39 7.87 -0.29
CA TRP A 261 9.83 6.49 -0.32
C TRP A 261 8.66 5.60 -0.72
N GLU A 262 8.95 4.52 -1.43
CA GLU A 262 7.95 3.57 -1.87
C GLU A 262 8.43 2.13 -1.73
N THR A 263 7.48 1.19 -1.74
CA THR A 263 7.76 -0.25 -1.72
C THR A 263 7.20 -0.91 -2.96
N GLU A 264 8.01 -1.74 -3.62
CA GLU A 264 7.64 -2.47 -4.83
C GLU A 264 7.49 -3.96 -4.51
N ASN A 265 6.41 -4.57 -4.97
CA ASN A 265 6.22 -6.01 -4.88
C ASN A 265 6.84 -6.71 -6.09
N GLY A 266 7.87 -7.50 -5.86
CA GLY A 266 8.52 -8.32 -6.85
C GLY A 266 7.59 -9.39 -7.42
N ARG A 267 8.01 -10.04 -8.51
CA ARG A 267 7.18 -11.05 -9.19
C ARG A 267 7.07 -12.35 -8.38
N SER A 268 8.19 -12.85 -7.90
CA SER A 268 8.33 -14.05 -7.08
C SER A 268 9.48 -13.94 -6.09
N THR A 269 10.35 -12.97 -6.31
CA THR A 269 11.51 -12.61 -5.51
C THR A 269 11.66 -11.10 -5.55
N ASP A 270 12.53 -10.58 -4.68
CA ASP A 270 13.06 -9.23 -4.71
C ASP A 270 11.97 -8.15 -4.56
N ASP A 271 11.25 -8.21 -3.43
CA ASP A 271 10.46 -7.05 -2.99
C ASP A 271 11.41 -5.91 -2.59
N GLU A 272 11.07 -4.66 -2.89
CA GLU A 272 11.99 -3.53 -2.80
C GLU A 272 11.55 -2.42 -1.85
N ILE A 273 12.52 -1.67 -1.35
CA ILE A 273 12.35 -0.31 -0.83
C ILE A 273 13.09 0.65 -1.75
N ASN A 274 12.42 1.66 -2.21
CA ASN A 274 12.93 2.64 -3.15
C ASN A 274 12.85 4.07 -2.62
N LEU A 275 13.89 4.88 -2.87
CA LEU A 275 13.83 6.32 -2.73
C LEU A 275 13.32 6.92 -4.04
N ALA A 276 12.06 7.30 -4.07
CA ALA A 276 11.40 7.85 -5.24
C ALA A 276 11.55 9.37 -5.30
N LEU A 277 12.62 9.86 -5.93
CA LEU A 277 12.80 11.28 -6.22
C LEU A 277 11.97 11.71 -7.45
N PRO A 278 11.74 13.03 -7.68
CA PRO A 278 11.03 13.48 -8.87
C PRO A 278 11.66 12.94 -10.16
N GLY A 279 10.89 12.26 -11.00
CA GLY A 279 11.37 11.60 -12.20
C GLY A 279 11.97 10.19 -11.97
N PHE A 280 11.81 9.62 -10.77
CA PHE A 280 12.27 8.26 -10.46
C PHE A 280 11.68 7.24 -11.43
N ASN A 281 12.55 6.37 -11.95
CA ASN A 281 12.23 5.18 -12.73
C ASN A 281 12.68 3.94 -11.94
N SER A 282 11.76 3.09 -11.51
CA SER A 282 12.07 1.84 -10.80
C SER A 282 12.65 0.75 -11.72
N GLY A 283 12.53 0.93 -13.05
CA GLY A 283 13.10 0.01 -14.03
C GLY A 283 12.18 -1.09 -14.53
N TRP A 284 11.01 -1.31 -13.91
CA TRP A 284 10.04 -2.27 -14.41
C TRP A 284 9.65 -1.91 -15.86
N ARG A 285 9.70 -2.84 -16.81
CA ARG A 285 9.82 -4.30 -16.68
C ARG A 285 11.24 -4.84 -16.93
N GLU A 286 12.21 -3.99 -17.24
CA GLU A 286 13.56 -4.39 -17.66
C GLU A 286 14.37 -4.97 -16.48
N VAL A 287 14.07 -4.54 -15.26
CA VAL A 287 14.73 -4.99 -14.04
C VAL A 287 13.76 -5.06 -12.86
N ILE A 288 13.99 -6.02 -11.95
CA ILE A 288 13.44 -6.12 -10.60
C ILE A 288 14.62 -6.45 -9.69
N GLY A 289 14.68 -5.84 -8.51
CA GLY A 289 15.83 -5.96 -7.63
C GLY A 289 17.04 -5.22 -8.17
N PHE A 290 18.23 -5.65 -7.80
CA PHE A 290 19.45 -5.00 -8.25
C PHE A 290 19.80 -5.31 -9.70
N SER A 291 20.18 -4.29 -10.46
CA SER A 291 20.60 -4.45 -11.86
C SER A 291 21.79 -5.39 -12.04
N LYS A 292 22.70 -5.43 -11.06
CA LYS A 292 23.83 -6.37 -11.05
C LYS A 292 23.41 -7.85 -11.05
N ASP A 293 22.19 -8.14 -10.57
CA ASP A 293 21.62 -9.49 -10.51
C ASP A 293 20.79 -9.82 -11.78
N THR A 294 20.72 -8.89 -12.75
CA THR A 294 20.04 -9.03 -14.05
C THR A 294 21.07 -8.89 -15.20
N PRO A 295 21.72 -9.98 -15.64
CA PRO A 295 22.88 -9.91 -16.55
C PRO A 295 22.63 -9.23 -17.88
N GLU A 296 21.39 -9.24 -18.38
CA GLU A 296 21.00 -8.63 -19.65
C GLU A 296 20.50 -7.19 -19.51
N PHE A 297 20.47 -6.66 -18.28
CA PHE A 297 20.00 -5.30 -18.05
C PHE A 297 20.94 -4.27 -18.69
N ASN A 298 20.36 -3.40 -19.50
CA ASN A 298 21.03 -2.23 -20.03
C ASN A 298 20.19 -0.97 -19.74
N PRO A 299 20.67 -0.03 -18.91
CA PRO A 299 19.94 1.19 -18.58
C PRO A 299 19.62 2.06 -19.79
N GLU A 300 20.34 1.92 -20.90
CA GLU A 300 20.04 2.61 -22.15
C GLU A 300 18.72 2.15 -22.79
N ASN A 301 18.22 0.97 -22.41
CA ASN A 301 16.93 0.48 -22.89
C ASN A 301 15.75 1.13 -22.16
N LEU A 302 15.99 1.78 -21.02
CA LEU A 302 14.94 2.41 -20.25
C LEU A 302 14.40 3.68 -20.92
N GLU A 303 13.09 3.90 -20.82
CA GLU A 303 12.48 5.18 -21.21
C GLU A 303 12.92 6.30 -20.25
N THR A 304 13.32 7.43 -20.79
CA THR A 304 13.81 8.56 -19.98
C THR A 304 12.97 9.83 -20.14
N PHE A 305 11.98 9.81 -21.03
CA PHE A 305 11.18 11.00 -21.36
C PHE A 305 12.04 12.23 -21.67
N GLY A 306 13.03 12.02 -22.55
CA GLY A 306 13.97 13.09 -22.94
C GLY A 306 14.94 13.50 -21.85
N GLY A 307 15.37 12.56 -21.00
CA GLY A 307 16.33 12.77 -19.92
C GLY A 307 15.74 13.36 -18.63
N LYS A 308 14.40 13.41 -18.52
CA LYS A 308 13.69 13.87 -17.32
C LYS A 308 13.46 12.75 -16.31
N GLY A 309 13.46 11.49 -16.76
CA GLY A 309 13.37 10.31 -15.93
C GLY A 309 14.75 9.71 -15.66
N THR A 310 14.96 9.19 -14.45
CA THR A 310 16.23 8.62 -14.00
C THR A 310 16.00 7.31 -13.26
N TYR A 311 16.62 6.23 -13.77
CA TYR A 311 16.67 4.95 -13.06
C TYR A 311 17.52 5.07 -11.80
N ARG A 312 17.06 4.44 -10.74
CA ARG A 312 17.82 4.27 -9.49
C ARG A 312 17.67 2.85 -9.00
N GLU A 313 18.76 2.30 -8.48
CA GLU A 313 18.77 1.03 -7.77
C GLU A 313 17.89 1.11 -6.51
N PRO A 314 17.25 0.00 -6.11
CA PRO A 314 16.58 -0.06 -4.83
C PRO A 314 17.54 0.21 -3.67
N GLU A 315 17.01 0.79 -2.59
CA GLU A 315 17.76 0.99 -1.35
C GLU A 315 17.83 -0.28 -0.51
N PHE A 316 16.91 -1.22 -0.74
CA PHE A 316 16.89 -2.51 -0.08
C PHE A 316 16.02 -3.51 -0.85
N ILE A 317 16.38 -4.80 -0.77
CA ILE A 317 15.55 -5.89 -1.29
C ILE A 317 15.39 -7.02 -0.28
N TRP A 318 14.22 -7.64 -0.29
CA TRP A 318 13.98 -8.95 0.32
C TRP A 318 13.99 -10.00 -0.78
N ARG A 319 14.96 -10.94 -0.71
CA ARG A 319 15.05 -12.03 -1.69
C ARG A 319 13.80 -12.88 -1.70
N ASP A 320 13.33 -13.30 -0.52
CA ASP A 320 12.05 -13.94 -0.34
C ASP A 320 10.98 -12.86 -0.16
N THR A 321 9.98 -12.84 -1.04
CA THR A 321 8.95 -11.83 -1.01
C THR A 321 8.21 -11.77 0.33
N ILE A 322 8.01 -10.58 0.85
CA ILE A 322 7.29 -10.30 2.08
C ILE A 322 5.91 -9.67 1.82
N ALA A 323 5.65 -9.24 0.60
CA ALA A 323 4.51 -8.45 0.16
C ALA A 323 4.36 -7.15 0.99
N PRO A 324 5.27 -6.17 0.82
CA PRO A 324 5.23 -4.91 1.56
C PRO A 324 3.99 -4.10 1.18
N THR A 325 3.37 -3.42 2.17
CA THR A 325 2.09 -2.74 1.99
C THR A 325 2.07 -1.29 2.38
N SER A 326 2.84 -0.88 3.37
CA SER A 326 2.79 0.49 3.91
C SER A 326 4.18 1.01 4.22
N VAL A 327 4.32 2.31 4.08
CA VAL A 327 5.55 3.06 4.35
C VAL A 327 5.21 4.17 5.34
N LEU A 328 5.87 4.15 6.49
CA LEU A 328 5.68 5.15 7.55
C LEU A 328 7.03 5.62 8.10
N PHE A 329 7.17 6.93 8.31
CA PHE A 329 8.29 7.49 9.08
C PHE A 329 7.85 7.76 10.52
N MET A 330 8.58 7.19 11.49
CA MET A 330 8.26 7.28 12.93
C MET A 330 8.72 8.61 13.53
N HIS A 331 8.12 9.70 13.10
CA HIS A 331 8.46 11.04 13.56
C HIS A 331 7.83 11.36 14.93
N THR A 332 8.29 10.66 15.96
CA THR A 332 7.82 10.81 17.35
C THR A 332 8.92 10.45 18.34
N ASP A 333 8.88 11.00 19.54
CA ASP A 333 9.75 10.65 20.66
C ASP A 333 9.18 9.52 21.55
N ASN A 334 7.92 9.13 21.37
CA ASN A 334 7.22 8.18 22.24
C ASN A 334 7.86 6.79 22.30
N PHE A 335 8.58 6.39 21.25
CA PHE A 335 9.24 5.09 21.15
C PHE A 335 10.75 5.16 21.52
N GLY A 336 11.23 6.35 21.89
CA GLY A 336 12.63 6.62 22.21
C GLY A 336 13.50 6.81 20.95
N SER A 337 14.74 7.28 21.18
CA SER A 337 15.68 7.66 20.11
C SER A 337 16.05 6.52 19.14
N LYS A 338 15.91 5.27 19.59
CA LYS A 338 16.17 4.08 18.75
C LYS A 338 15.28 4.04 17.50
N TYR A 339 14.05 4.52 17.58
CA TYR A 339 13.05 4.40 16.53
C TYR A 339 12.67 5.74 15.90
N LYS A 340 13.05 6.84 16.54
CA LYS A 340 12.74 8.19 16.07
C LYS A 340 13.27 8.40 14.66
N ASP A 341 12.41 8.93 13.81
CA ASP A 341 12.67 9.25 12.40
C ASP A 341 13.10 8.07 11.52
N ASN A 342 12.96 6.84 11.99
CA ASN A 342 13.19 5.63 11.19
C ASN A 342 12.04 5.37 10.22
N LEU A 343 12.35 4.62 9.17
CA LEU A 343 11.40 4.07 8.22
C LEU A 343 10.80 2.76 8.75
N PHE A 344 9.48 2.65 8.72
CA PHE A 344 8.73 1.46 9.08
C PHE A 344 7.98 0.94 7.85
N ILE A 345 8.03 -0.37 7.63
CA ILE A 345 7.37 -1.07 6.52
C ILE A 345 6.45 -2.14 7.09
N GLY A 346 5.18 -2.10 6.71
CA GLY A 346 4.23 -3.19 6.98
C GLY A 346 4.25 -4.23 5.87
N SER A 347 3.87 -5.48 6.20
CA SER A 347 3.81 -6.54 5.21
C SER A 347 2.61 -7.47 5.38
N VAL A 348 2.20 -8.10 4.28
CA VAL A 348 1.14 -9.13 4.27
C VAL A 348 1.64 -10.42 4.90
N LYS A 349 2.82 -10.88 4.49
CA LYS A 349 3.33 -12.17 4.94
C LYS A 349 3.75 -12.10 6.40
N ASN A 350 3.20 -13.01 7.21
CA ASN A 350 3.43 -13.12 8.65
C ASN A 350 3.06 -11.86 9.46
N GLY A 351 2.34 -10.89 8.86
CA GLY A 351 1.95 -9.67 9.53
C GLY A 351 3.12 -9.00 10.23
N THR A 352 4.20 -8.76 9.49
CA THR A 352 5.47 -8.27 10.03
C THR A 352 5.60 -6.76 9.80
N ILE A 353 6.10 -6.08 10.83
CA ILE A 353 6.54 -4.68 10.73
C ILE A 353 8.06 -4.67 10.77
N PHE A 354 8.68 -4.09 9.76
CA PHE A 354 10.13 -3.89 9.67
C PHE A 354 10.50 -2.46 10.08
N ASN A 355 11.72 -2.30 10.57
CA ASN A 355 12.28 -1.00 10.97
C ASN A 355 13.67 -0.81 10.39
N PHE A 356 13.86 0.34 9.75
CA PHE A 356 15.11 0.73 9.11
C PHE A 356 15.55 2.13 9.56
N PRO A 357 16.73 2.26 10.18
CA PRO A 357 17.34 3.56 10.37
C PRO A 357 17.83 4.13 9.03
N LEU A 358 17.83 5.46 8.89
CA LEU A 358 18.39 6.14 7.74
C LEU A 358 19.76 6.75 8.08
N ASP A 359 20.55 6.97 7.03
CA ASP A 359 21.80 7.69 7.13
C ASP A 359 21.57 9.21 7.41
N LYS A 360 22.63 9.95 7.61
CA LYS A 360 22.55 11.39 7.91
C LYS A 360 21.97 12.22 6.76
N THR A 361 22.12 11.76 5.55
CA THR A 361 21.57 12.43 4.35
C THR A 361 20.10 12.11 4.13
N ARG A 362 19.62 11.05 4.79
CA ARG A 362 18.27 10.50 4.65
C ARG A 362 17.91 10.12 3.20
N THR A 363 18.94 9.71 2.46
CA THR A 363 18.80 9.20 1.10
C THR A 363 19.19 7.73 0.98
N HIS A 364 19.71 7.14 2.07
CA HIS A 364 20.06 5.74 2.16
C HIS A 364 19.64 5.14 3.49
N LEU A 365 19.40 3.83 3.50
CA LEU A 365 19.21 3.07 4.74
C LEU A 365 20.57 2.89 5.43
N ALA A 366 20.63 3.09 6.74
CA ALA A 366 21.85 2.93 7.55
C ALA A 366 22.05 1.46 7.93
N LEU A 367 22.36 0.63 6.93
CA LEU A 367 22.52 -0.81 7.07
C LEU A 367 23.95 -1.18 7.52
N THR A 368 24.06 -2.22 8.34
CA THR A 368 25.34 -2.71 8.87
C THR A 368 25.40 -4.22 8.91
N GLY A 369 26.61 -4.78 9.04
CA GLY A 369 26.83 -6.22 9.12
C GLY A 369 26.39 -6.96 7.87
N PRO A 370 25.69 -8.10 7.99
CA PRO A 370 25.23 -8.86 6.83
C PRO A 370 24.36 -8.05 5.85
N LEU A 371 23.56 -7.14 6.36
CA LEU A 371 22.68 -6.29 5.53
C LEU A 371 23.39 -5.14 4.79
N SER A 372 24.72 -4.99 4.94
CA SER A 372 25.47 -3.92 4.26
C SER A 372 25.46 -4.02 2.73
N ASP A 373 25.11 -5.17 2.18
CA ASP A 373 24.88 -5.39 0.76
C ASP A 373 23.48 -4.97 0.28
N LYS A 374 22.65 -4.43 1.20
CA LYS A 374 21.28 -3.96 0.99
C LYS A 374 20.28 -5.09 0.66
N LYS A 375 20.53 -6.28 1.16
CA LYS A 375 19.72 -7.46 0.85
C LYS A 375 19.43 -8.29 2.10
N ALA A 376 18.19 -8.77 2.23
CA ALA A 376 17.83 -9.82 3.15
C ALA A 376 17.58 -11.11 2.36
N ASP A 377 18.50 -12.04 2.40
CA ASP A 377 18.40 -13.34 1.70
C ASP A 377 18.36 -14.53 2.67
N THR A 378 18.38 -14.26 3.96
CA THR A 378 18.23 -15.25 5.03
C THR A 378 17.16 -14.84 6.05
N ASN A 379 16.55 -15.83 6.71
CA ASN A 379 15.61 -15.58 7.81
C ASN A 379 16.26 -14.81 8.97
N HIS A 380 17.55 -14.99 9.22
CA HIS A 380 18.28 -14.29 10.27
C HIS A 380 18.39 -12.79 9.96
N GLU A 381 18.72 -12.43 8.73
CA GLU A 381 18.78 -11.04 8.28
C GLU A 381 17.40 -10.37 8.35
N THR A 382 16.36 -11.03 7.84
CA THR A 382 14.98 -10.57 7.95
C THR A 382 14.57 -10.37 9.41
N ALA A 383 14.93 -11.28 10.31
CA ALA A 383 14.66 -11.17 11.74
C ALA A 383 15.35 -9.96 12.38
N SER A 384 16.55 -9.59 11.92
CA SER A 384 17.34 -8.50 12.49
C SER A 384 16.72 -7.12 12.29
N ILE A 385 15.90 -6.94 11.25
CA ILE A 385 15.17 -5.71 10.93
C ILE A 385 13.69 -5.77 11.35
N THR A 386 13.24 -6.87 11.96
CA THR A 386 11.87 -7.04 12.42
C THR A 386 11.62 -6.22 13.69
N PHE A 387 10.63 -5.31 13.65
CA PHE A 387 10.14 -4.57 14.79
C PHE A 387 9.03 -5.34 15.53
N GLY A 388 8.08 -5.91 14.79
CA GLY A 388 6.97 -6.68 15.33
C GLY A 388 6.41 -7.67 14.33
N ARG A 389 5.60 -8.63 14.77
CA ARG A 389 5.06 -9.70 13.95
C ARG A 389 3.72 -10.22 14.44
N ASN A 390 3.08 -11.09 13.66
CA ASN A 390 1.82 -11.79 13.95
C ASN A 390 0.60 -10.86 13.95
N PHE A 391 0.66 -9.72 13.26
CA PHE A 391 -0.48 -8.80 13.14
C PHE A 391 -1.55 -9.28 12.14
N GLY A 392 -1.34 -10.40 11.45
CA GLY A 392 -2.19 -10.86 10.35
C GLY A 392 -1.78 -10.22 9.03
N ILE A 393 -2.72 -9.81 8.20
CA ILE A 393 -2.42 -9.11 6.93
C ILE A 393 -2.39 -7.61 7.23
N ILE A 394 -1.20 -7.04 7.37
CA ILE A 394 -1.07 -5.58 7.57
C ILE A 394 -1.41 -4.89 6.25
N THR A 395 -2.34 -3.95 6.30
CA THR A 395 -2.76 -3.17 5.13
C THR A 395 -2.36 -1.71 5.23
N ASP A 396 -2.23 -1.16 6.44
CA ASP A 396 -1.80 0.22 6.64
C ASP A 396 -1.08 0.44 7.97
N LEU A 397 -0.19 1.43 8.00
CA LEU A 397 0.49 1.95 9.19
C LEU A 397 0.30 3.47 9.24
N GLU A 398 -0.18 3.99 10.36
CA GLU A 398 -0.31 5.43 10.56
C GLU A 398 0.25 5.86 11.92
N LEU A 399 0.89 7.01 11.94
CA LEU A 399 1.30 7.68 13.18
C LEU A 399 0.13 8.54 13.65
N GLY A 400 -0.43 8.19 14.81
CA GLY A 400 -1.50 8.99 15.40
C GLY A 400 -1.04 10.37 15.85
N PRO A 401 -1.95 11.35 15.95
CA PRO A 401 -1.65 12.67 16.54
C PRO A 401 -1.15 12.61 17.98
N ASP A 402 -1.39 11.50 18.66
CA ASP A 402 -0.85 11.19 20.01
C ASP A 402 0.57 10.63 19.98
N GLY A 403 1.19 10.52 18.79
CA GLY A 403 2.54 10.01 18.59
C GLY A 403 2.68 8.49 18.76
N ASN A 404 1.59 7.74 18.77
CA ASN A 404 1.61 6.28 18.82
C ASN A 404 1.43 5.67 17.42
N LEU A 405 1.91 4.44 17.24
CA LEU A 405 1.78 3.70 15.99
C LEU A 405 0.43 2.96 15.97
N TYR A 406 -0.33 3.19 14.90
CA TYR A 406 -1.56 2.46 14.61
C TYR A 406 -1.32 1.51 13.45
N VAL A 407 -1.73 0.25 13.62
CA VAL A 407 -1.56 -0.84 12.66
C VAL A 407 -2.93 -1.31 12.25
N LEU A 408 -3.28 -1.13 10.98
CA LEU A 408 -4.51 -1.67 10.40
C LEU A 408 -4.19 -3.02 9.77
N ALA A 409 -4.94 -4.05 10.15
CA ALA A 409 -4.71 -5.40 9.65
C ALA A 409 -5.99 -6.22 9.56
N ASN A 410 -5.97 -7.23 8.68
CA ASN A 410 -6.93 -8.34 8.74
C ASN A 410 -6.35 -9.41 9.67
N TYR A 411 -6.85 -9.46 10.90
CA TYR A 411 -6.39 -10.35 11.94
C TYR A 411 -7.50 -11.31 12.35
N LYS A 412 -7.23 -12.62 12.40
CA LYS A 412 -8.23 -13.66 12.74
C LYS A 412 -9.56 -13.56 11.96
N HIS A 413 -9.45 -13.24 10.65
CA HIS A 413 -10.60 -13.03 9.74
C HIS A 413 -11.43 -11.78 10.02
N ASP A 414 -10.97 -10.89 10.90
CA ASP A 414 -11.62 -9.61 11.18
C ASP A 414 -10.66 -8.45 10.95
N GLY A 415 -11.17 -7.31 10.48
CA GLY A 415 -10.40 -6.09 10.36
C GLY A 415 -10.19 -5.46 11.72
N THR A 416 -8.93 -5.23 12.09
CA THR A 416 -8.55 -4.75 13.43
C THR A 416 -7.54 -3.61 13.32
N ILE A 417 -7.70 -2.60 14.15
CA ILE A 417 -6.69 -1.57 14.42
C ILE A 417 -6.00 -1.93 15.74
N PHE A 418 -4.70 -2.11 15.70
CA PHE A 418 -3.87 -2.20 16.90
C PHE A 418 -3.19 -0.86 17.15
N LYS A 419 -3.10 -0.47 18.41
CA LYS A 419 -2.30 0.68 18.88
C LYS A 419 -1.08 0.18 19.61
N ILE A 420 0.09 0.61 19.17
CA ILE A 420 1.37 0.34 19.83
C ILE A 420 1.82 1.63 20.52
N SER A 421 2.14 1.53 21.82
CA SER A 421 2.54 2.65 22.66
C SER A 421 3.62 2.25 23.65
N ALA A 422 4.32 3.23 24.24
CA ALA A 422 5.22 2.98 25.35
C ALA A 422 4.43 2.54 26.61
N LYS A 423 4.99 1.60 27.39
CA LYS A 423 4.46 1.25 28.70
C LYS A 423 4.63 2.42 29.66
N GLN A 424 3.63 2.68 30.49
CA GLN A 424 3.74 3.71 31.53
C GLN A 424 4.83 3.34 32.54
N GLY A 425 5.73 4.27 32.83
CA GLY A 425 6.77 4.09 33.86
C GLY A 425 8.09 3.47 33.39
N THR A 426 8.36 3.41 32.10
CA THR A 426 9.64 2.94 31.52
C THR A 426 10.53 4.07 30.98
N ASN A 427 10.55 5.22 31.66
CA ASN A 427 11.51 6.29 31.36
C ASN A 427 12.88 5.99 31.97
#